data_8ffcde68c37db498b93ff98452ca0c8e
#
_entry.id   8ffcde68c37db498b93ff98452ca0c8e
#
_cell.length_a   1.000
_cell.length_b   1.000
_cell.length_c   1.000
_cell.angle_alpha   90.00
_cell.angle_beta   90.00
_cell.angle_gamma   90.00
#
_symmetry.space_group_name_H-M   'P 1'
#
loop_
_entity.id
_entity.type
_entity.pdbx_description
1 polymer ?
#
loop_
_entity_poly.entity_id
_entity_poly.type
_entity_poly.pdbx_seq_one_letter_code
_entity_poly.pdbx_strand_id
1 'polypeptide(L)'
;MLLTTGQAAEELGCAITTYRRLIRAGVLPGLTRRGVRVMTPLWVVQALQQRTLAPVDRLDTDLLGVLRVDAARQVQDTGRKWAGYAADLGPDDLLEGLRGWWRCDAASVAAGGVLPVTVSGYVVAVLTGLDRWEKGDGGRHTFPDAVLAGHVTDLATPTKHVTAPRETDRDIADLLLGARLPSQSSGAIAYVSTHGSTAN
;
A
#
# COMPACT_ATOMS: atom_id res chain seq x y z
N MET A 1 -12.93 -15.68 -19.21
CA MET A 1 -13.78 -16.17 -18.11
C MET A 1 -13.90 -15.07 -17.06
N LEU A 2 -15.08 -14.88 -16.49
CA LEU A 2 -15.36 -13.91 -15.41
C LEU A 2 -15.64 -14.69 -14.11
N LEU A 3 -15.05 -14.26 -13.04
CA LEU A 3 -15.19 -14.85 -11.71
C LEU A 3 -16.03 -13.94 -10.81
N THR A 4 -16.87 -14.50 -9.97
CA THR A 4 -17.49 -13.76 -8.85
C THR A 4 -16.42 -13.36 -7.83
N THR A 5 -16.71 -12.41 -6.95
CA THR A 5 -15.78 -12.01 -5.87
C THR A 5 -15.31 -13.19 -5.01
N GLY A 6 -16.21 -14.15 -4.73
CA GLY A 6 -15.86 -15.37 -3.96
C GLY A 6 -14.90 -16.27 -4.72
N GLN A 7 -15.20 -16.57 -5.97
CA GLN A 7 -14.35 -17.38 -6.84
C GLN A 7 -12.97 -16.72 -7.07
N ALA A 8 -12.94 -15.40 -7.26
CA ALA A 8 -11.70 -14.66 -7.43
C ALA A 8 -10.84 -14.68 -6.15
N ALA A 9 -11.45 -14.60 -4.97
CA ALA A 9 -10.74 -14.72 -3.70
C ALA A 9 -10.18 -16.13 -3.48
N GLU A 10 -10.97 -17.15 -3.79
CA GLU A 10 -10.56 -18.57 -3.74
C GLU A 10 -9.38 -18.82 -4.70
N GLU A 11 -9.51 -18.39 -5.95
CA GLU A 11 -8.43 -18.49 -6.97
C GLU A 11 -7.15 -17.79 -6.53
N LEU A 12 -7.26 -16.59 -5.91
CA LEU A 12 -6.10 -15.87 -5.39
C LEU A 12 -5.53 -16.49 -4.10
N GLY A 13 -6.24 -17.40 -3.47
CA GLY A 13 -5.83 -18.02 -2.19
C GLY A 13 -5.96 -17.07 -0.99
N CYS A 14 -6.94 -16.17 -0.99
CA CYS A 14 -7.13 -15.21 0.09
C CYS A 14 -8.58 -15.17 0.61
N ALA A 15 -8.77 -14.53 1.78
CA ALA A 15 -10.12 -14.30 2.31
C ALA A 15 -10.91 -13.36 1.38
N ILE A 16 -12.22 -13.58 1.27
CA ILE A 16 -13.11 -12.73 0.45
C ILE A 16 -13.09 -11.25 0.88
N THR A 17 -12.90 -11.00 2.18
CA THR A 17 -12.75 -9.64 2.73
C THR A 17 -11.48 -8.97 2.23
N THR A 18 -10.39 -9.70 2.11
CA THR A 18 -9.11 -9.26 1.55
C THR A 18 -9.26 -8.88 0.09
N TYR A 19 -9.92 -9.74 -0.70
CA TYR A 19 -10.18 -9.45 -2.11
C TYR A 19 -11.08 -8.22 -2.31
N ARG A 20 -12.12 -8.07 -1.46
CA ARG A 20 -13.00 -6.89 -1.49
C ARG A 20 -12.27 -5.57 -1.22
N ARG A 21 -11.18 -5.58 -0.43
CA ARG A 21 -10.36 -4.38 -0.23
C ARG A 21 -9.70 -3.93 -1.53
N LEU A 22 -9.16 -4.86 -2.32
CA LEU A 22 -8.58 -4.57 -3.65
C LEU A 22 -9.63 -3.99 -4.60
N ILE A 23 -10.84 -4.58 -4.64
CA ILE A 23 -11.95 -4.04 -5.46
C ILE A 23 -12.28 -2.60 -5.06
N ARG A 24 -12.45 -2.35 -3.75
CA ARG A 24 -12.83 -1.03 -3.23
C ARG A 24 -11.73 0.01 -3.39
N ALA A 25 -10.46 -0.41 -3.34
CA ALA A 25 -9.32 0.46 -3.59
C ALA A 25 -9.17 0.84 -5.08
N GLY A 26 -9.96 0.24 -5.98
CA GLY A 26 -9.96 0.56 -7.40
C GLY A 26 -8.71 0.11 -8.17
N VAL A 27 -7.90 -0.78 -7.60
CA VAL A 27 -6.61 -1.21 -8.18
C VAL A 27 -6.72 -2.42 -9.09
N LEU A 28 -7.93 -2.92 -9.35
CA LEU A 28 -8.19 -4.05 -10.24
C LEU A 28 -8.86 -3.58 -11.53
N PRO A 29 -8.24 -3.82 -12.69
CA PRO A 29 -8.80 -3.41 -13.98
C PRO A 29 -9.89 -4.36 -14.46
N GLY A 30 -10.69 -3.91 -15.43
CA GLY A 30 -11.64 -4.74 -16.16
C GLY A 30 -12.79 -5.32 -15.34
N LEU A 31 -13.05 -4.78 -14.14
CA LEU A 31 -14.19 -5.19 -13.33
C LEU A 31 -15.50 -4.84 -14.05
N THR A 32 -16.45 -5.78 -14.02
CA THR A 32 -17.79 -5.57 -14.58
C THR A 32 -18.84 -5.85 -13.51
N ARG A 33 -20.04 -5.29 -13.69
CA ARG A 33 -21.18 -5.57 -12.82
C ARG A 33 -22.22 -6.40 -13.55
N ARG A 34 -22.69 -7.47 -12.89
CA ARG A 34 -23.86 -8.25 -13.30
C ARG A 34 -24.89 -8.21 -12.17
N GLY A 35 -25.87 -7.33 -12.29
CA GLY A 35 -26.79 -7.01 -11.19
C GLY A 35 -26.00 -6.44 -10.02
N VAL A 36 -26.15 -7.03 -8.83
CA VAL A 36 -25.45 -6.62 -7.61
C VAL A 36 -24.03 -7.22 -7.47
N ARG A 37 -23.64 -8.11 -8.38
CA ARG A 37 -22.37 -8.84 -8.28
C ARG A 37 -21.27 -8.13 -9.07
N VAL A 38 -20.12 -7.95 -8.44
CA VAL A 38 -18.89 -7.56 -9.12
C VAL A 38 -18.24 -8.82 -9.69
N MET A 39 -17.88 -8.75 -10.96
CA MET A 39 -17.20 -9.82 -11.69
C MET A 39 -15.78 -9.38 -12.03
N THR A 40 -14.82 -10.26 -11.82
CA THR A 40 -13.41 -10.05 -12.12
C THR A 40 -12.96 -10.96 -13.26
N PRO A 41 -12.25 -10.47 -14.28
CA PRO A 41 -11.64 -11.33 -15.27
C PRO A 41 -10.59 -12.26 -14.64
N LEU A 42 -10.57 -13.54 -15.03
CA LEU A 42 -9.62 -14.52 -14.51
C LEU A 42 -8.16 -14.07 -14.69
N TRP A 43 -7.84 -13.45 -15.83
CA TRP A 43 -6.47 -12.98 -16.08
C TRP A 43 -5.98 -11.95 -15.05
N VAL A 44 -6.88 -11.14 -14.47
CA VAL A 44 -6.53 -10.20 -13.40
C VAL A 44 -6.05 -10.95 -12.16
N VAL A 45 -6.77 -12.01 -11.76
CA VAL A 45 -6.39 -12.83 -10.61
C VAL A 45 -5.07 -13.52 -10.85
N GLN A 46 -4.88 -14.10 -12.04
CA GLN A 46 -3.62 -14.73 -12.44
C GLN A 46 -2.44 -13.75 -12.44
N ALA A 47 -2.66 -12.52 -12.91
CA ALA A 47 -1.63 -11.48 -12.87
C ALA A 47 -1.25 -11.10 -11.42
N LEU A 48 -2.22 -11.05 -10.50
CA LEU A 48 -1.97 -10.82 -9.07
C LEU A 48 -1.17 -11.97 -8.44
N GLN A 49 -1.46 -13.22 -8.79
CA GLN A 49 -0.71 -14.40 -8.30
C GLN A 49 0.76 -14.36 -8.73
N GLN A 50 1.04 -13.84 -9.92
CA GLN A 50 2.39 -13.74 -10.49
C GLN A 50 3.20 -12.56 -9.95
N ARG A 51 2.62 -11.67 -9.12
CA ARG A 51 3.36 -10.55 -8.52
C ARG A 51 4.49 -11.08 -7.65
N THR A 52 5.71 -10.62 -7.93
CA THR A 52 6.91 -10.96 -7.16
C THR A 52 6.87 -10.34 -5.76
N LEU A 53 7.63 -10.92 -4.85
CA LEU A 53 7.88 -10.28 -3.55
C LEU A 53 8.69 -8.99 -3.75
N ALA A 54 8.40 -8.00 -2.93
CA ALA A 54 9.16 -6.75 -2.91
C ALA A 54 10.62 -7.04 -2.53
N PRO A 55 11.60 -6.59 -3.30
CA PRO A 55 13.01 -6.82 -3.06
C PRO A 55 13.52 -5.89 -1.95
N VAL A 56 13.02 -6.07 -0.74
CA VAL A 56 13.32 -5.23 0.43
C VAL A 56 14.79 -5.33 0.88
N ASP A 57 15.46 -6.40 0.50
CA ASP A 57 16.89 -6.63 0.70
C ASP A 57 17.79 -5.64 -0.07
N ARG A 58 17.22 -4.91 -1.03
CA ARG A 58 17.90 -3.84 -1.77
C ARG A 58 17.77 -2.46 -1.13
N LEU A 59 17.02 -2.36 -0.05
CA LEU A 59 16.89 -1.11 0.70
C LEU A 59 18.03 -0.97 1.71
N ASP A 60 18.53 0.25 1.88
CA ASP A 60 19.58 0.57 2.84
C ASP A 60 18.99 0.76 4.25
N THR A 61 18.38 -0.29 4.79
CA THR A 61 17.82 -0.32 6.14
C THR A 61 17.65 -1.76 6.62
N ASP A 62 17.86 -2.01 7.91
CA ASP A 62 17.66 -3.32 8.51
C ASP A 62 16.19 -3.61 8.86
N LEU A 63 15.43 -2.56 9.11
CA LEU A 63 14.04 -2.65 9.54
C LEU A 63 13.18 -1.68 8.74
N LEU A 64 12.18 -2.23 8.05
CA LEU A 64 11.27 -1.48 7.20
C LEU A 64 9.89 -1.39 7.84
N GLY A 65 9.40 -0.16 8.07
CA GLY A 65 7.99 0.08 8.38
C GLY A 65 7.13 -0.17 7.13
N VAL A 66 5.99 -0.82 7.31
CA VAL A 66 5.02 -1.07 6.23
C VAL A 66 3.65 -0.58 6.69
N LEU A 67 3.13 0.44 6.04
CA LEU A 67 1.80 0.98 6.32
C LEU A 67 0.73 0.11 5.64
N ARG A 68 -0.15 -0.46 6.44
CA ARG A 68 -1.25 -1.30 5.98
C ARG A 68 -2.55 -0.52 6.04
N VAL A 69 -3.17 -0.30 4.89
CA VAL A 69 -4.41 0.49 4.80
C VAL A 69 -5.55 -0.30 4.16
N ASP A 70 -6.76 0.15 4.44
CA ASP A 70 -7.97 -0.25 3.70
C ASP A 70 -8.20 0.68 2.51
N ALA A 71 -9.25 0.39 1.73
CA ALA A 71 -9.76 1.31 0.72
C ALA A 71 -10.11 2.66 1.35
N ALA A 72 -9.87 3.74 0.61
CA ALA A 72 -10.10 5.09 1.06
C ALA A 72 -11.56 5.30 1.51
N ARG A 73 -11.71 6.04 2.59
CA ARG A 73 -12.99 6.51 3.10
C ARG A 73 -12.88 7.98 3.51
N GLN A 74 -13.96 8.71 3.35
CA GLN A 74 -14.03 10.06 3.89
C GLN A 74 -13.97 10.02 5.42
N VAL A 75 -13.24 10.96 5.97
CA VAL A 75 -13.12 11.14 7.42
C VAL A 75 -13.39 12.60 7.77
N GLN A 76 -14.03 12.81 8.90
CA GLN A 76 -14.18 14.15 9.50
C GLN A 76 -13.06 14.33 10.52
N ASP A 77 -11.85 14.52 9.99
CA ASP A 77 -10.66 14.65 10.83
C ASP A 77 -9.96 15.98 10.49
N THR A 78 -9.33 16.58 11.48
CA THR A 78 -8.62 17.85 11.30
C THR A 78 -7.39 17.62 10.42
N GLY A 79 -7.37 18.22 9.24
CA GLY A 79 -6.22 18.21 8.34
C GLY A 79 -6.19 17.10 7.29
N ARG A 80 -7.25 16.26 7.18
CA ARG A 80 -7.38 15.31 6.07
C ARG A 80 -8.84 15.02 5.73
N LYS A 81 -9.13 14.84 4.46
CA LYS A 81 -10.47 14.46 3.97
C LYS A 81 -10.63 12.95 3.84
N TRP A 82 -9.52 12.26 3.62
CA TRP A 82 -9.48 10.83 3.32
C TRP A 82 -8.59 10.07 4.28
N ALA A 83 -8.93 8.81 4.54
CA ALA A 83 -8.05 7.83 5.19
C ALA A 83 -8.11 6.54 4.39
N GLY A 84 -6.92 5.96 4.09
CA GLY A 84 -6.80 4.78 3.26
C GLY A 84 -6.37 5.09 1.84
N TYR A 85 -6.51 4.12 0.94
CA TYR A 85 -6.03 4.19 -0.43
C TYR A 85 -7.16 4.01 -1.44
N ALA A 86 -7.20 4.84 -2.49
CA ALA A 86 -7.99 4.60 -3.68
C ALA A 86 -7.25 5.08 -4.94
N ALA A 87 -7.31 4.29 -6.00
CA ALA A 87 -6.57 4.54 -7.24
C ALA A 87 -7.04 5.79 -8.00
N ASP A 88 -8.25 6.26 -7.72
CA ASP A 88 -8.87 7.45 -8.33
C ASP A 88 -8.67 8.74 -7.52
N LEU A 89 -8.02 8.68 -6.35
CA LEU A 89 -7.65 9.87 -5.59
C LEU A 89 -6.45 10.58 -6.24
N GLY A 90 -6.51 11.91 -6.25
CA GLY A 90 -5.37 12.74 -6.64
C GLY A 90 -4.17 12.57 -5.70
N PRO A 91 -2.95 12.88 -6.17
CA PRO A 91 -1.72 12.71 -5.36
C PRO A 91 -1.75 13.45 -4.03
N ASP A 92 -2.32 14.64 -3.97
CA ASP A 92 -2.39 15.45 -2.74
C ASP A 92 -3.34 14.82 -1.71
N ASP A 93 -4.53 14.37 -2.13
CA ASP A 93 -5.48 13.67 -1.27
C ASP A 93 -4.93 12.32 -0.79
N LEU A 94 -4.19 11.60 -1.65
CA LEU A 94 -3.48 10.37 -1.26
C LEU A 94 -2.44 10.67 -0.20
N LEU A 95 -1.58 11.67 -0.41
CA LEU A 95 -0.53 12.02 0.54
C LEU A 95 -1.14 12.43 1.89
N GLU A 96 -2.17 13.29 1.91
CA GLU A 96 -2.88 13.64 3.14
C GLU A 96 -3.43 12.42 3.87
N GLY A 97 -4.04 11.49 3.15
CA GLY A 97 -4.64 10.28 3.70
C GLY A 97 -3.63 9.28 4.25
N LEU A 98 -2.39 9.30 3.75
CA LEU A 98 -1.37 8.31 4.04
C LEU A 98 -0.28 8.77 5.01
N ARG A 99 0.02 10.08 5.12
CA ARG A 99 1.14 10.58 5.94
C ARG A 99 0.89 10.62 7.46
N GLY A 100 -0.28 10.33 7.95
CA GLY A 100 -0.61 10.29 9.38
C GLY A 100 -2.12 10.13 9.58
N TRP A 101 -2.62 10.01 10.77
CA TRP A 101 -2.00 9.88 12.10
C TRP A 101 -1.94 8.40 12.47
N TRP A 102 -0.77 7.83 12.57
CA TRP A 102 -0.60 6.39 12.79
C TRP A 102 0.04 6.12 14.15
N ARG A 103 -0.43 5.06 14.85
CA ARG A 103 0.28 4.52 16.00
C ARG A 103 1.47 3.74 15.48
N CYS A 104 2.67 4.22 15.75
CA CYS A 104 3.92 3.62 15.31
C CYS A 104 5.09 4.07 16.18
N ASP A 105 6.20 3.39 16.07
CA ASP A 105 7.50 3.92 16.45
C ASP A 105 7.99 4.83 15.32
N ALA A 106 7.79 6.13 15.50
CA ALA A 106 8.12 7.12 14.48
C ALA A 106 9.63 7.20 14.20
N ALA A 107 10.47 6.95 15.21
CA ALA A 107 11.92 6.92 15.04
C ALA A 107 12.35 5.77 14.14
N SER A 108 11.78 4.57 14.33
CA SER A 108 12.05 3.42 13.47
C SER A 108 11.56 3.64 12.04
N VAL A 109 10.40 4.28 11.84
CA VAL A 109 9.90 4.63 10.50
C VAL A 109 10.83 5.63 9.82
N ALA A 110 11.25 6.68 10.53
CA ALA A 110 12.19 7.69 10.02
C ALA A 110 13.55 7.07 9.67
N ALA A 111 14.08 6.22 10.54
CA ALA A 111 15.35 5.53 10.29
C ALA A 111 15.30 4.62 9.05
N GLY A 112 14.15 4.04 8.74
CA GLY A 112 13.93 3.27 7.52
C GLY A 112 13.92 4.12 6.25
N GLY A 113 13.65 5.42 6.35
CA GLY A 113 13.69 6.38 5.24
C GLY A 113 12.61 6.23 4.18
N VAL A 114 11.93 5.09 4.16
CA VAL A 114 10.88 4.74 3.20
C VAL A 114 9.73 4.03 3.91
N LEU A 115 8.50 4.33 3.51
CA LEU A 115 7.28 3.71 4.05
C LEU A 115 6.42 3.19 2.89
N PRO A 116 6.57 1.92 2.51
CA PRO A 116 5.65 1.27 1.60
C PRO A 116 4.24 1.22 2.19
N VAL A 117 3.25 1.53 1.36
CA VAL A 117 1.84 1.45 1.72
C VAL A 117 1.23 0.25 1.02
N THR A 118 0.57 -0.63 1.78
CA THR A 118 -0.04 -1.84 1.22
C THR A 118 -1.55 -1.90 1.39
N VAL A 119 -2.22 -2.38 0.35
CA VAL A 119 -3.60 -2.88 0.40
C VAL A 119 -3.55 -4.37 0.16
N SER A 120 -4.05 -5.14 1.12
CA SER A 120 -4.08 -6.61 1.02
C SER A 120 -2.72 -7.26 0.71
N GLY A 121 -1.62 -6.64 1.17
CA GLY A 121 -0.27 -7.15 0.96
C GLY A 121 0.38 -6.80 -0.39
N TYR A 122 -0.24 -5.95 -1.20
CA TYR A 122 0.35 -5.39 -2.42
C TYR A 122 0.76 -3.93 -2.17
N VAL A 123 1.95 -3.55 -2.59
CA VAL A 123 2.44 -2.18 -2.46
C VAL A 123 1.72 -1.29 -3.47
N VAL A 124 0.90 -0.38 -2.97
CA VAL A 124 0.08 0.54 -3.78
C VAL A 124 0.60 1.95 -3.80
N ALA A 125 1.39 2.35 -2.79
CA ALA A 125 2.07 3.63 -2.74
C ALA A 125 3.37 3.52 -1.97
N VAL A 126 4.26 4.50 -2.13
CA VAL A 126 5.51 4.62 -1.40
C VAL A 126 5.66 6.06 -0.92
N LEU A 127 5.93 6.24 0.37
CA LEU A 127 6.24 7.53 0.97
C LEU A 127 7.73 7.59 1.31
N THR A 128 8.33 8.76 1.13
CA THR A 128 9.70 9.13 1.53
C THR A 128 9.67 10.48 2.26
N GLY A 129 10.82 11.05 2.63
CA GLY A 129 10.86 12.32 3.37
C GLY A 129 10.31 12.21 4.80
N LEU A 130 10.64 11.13 5.50
CA LEU A 130 10.07 10.75 6.80
C LEU A 130 10.91 11.23 7.99
N ASP A 131 11.92 12.08 7.75
CA ASP A 131 12.91 12.48 8.75
C ASP A 131 12.32 13.28 9.91
N ARG A 132 11.21 13.98 9.67
CA ARG A 132 10.48 14.75 10.67
C ARG A 132 9.11 14.16 10.95
N TRP A 133 8.77 14.04 12.23
CA TRP A 133 7.43 13.60 12.65
C TRP A 133 6.90 14.48 13.79
N GLU A 134 5.59 14.53 13.90
CA GLU A 134 4.88 15.21 14.97
C GLU A 134 4.04 14.21 15.75
N LYS A 135 3.99 14.39 17.07
CA LYS A 135 3.22 13.54 17.97
C LYS A 135 1.86 14.15 18.23
N GLY A 136 0.81 13.36 18.01
CA GLY A 136 -0.56 13.68 18.38
C GLY A 136 -1.05 12.85 19.56
N ASP A 137 -2.33 12.91 19.80
CA ASP A 137 -2.96 12.20 20.90
C ASP A 137 -2.89 10.68 20.76
N GLY A 138 -2.81 10.00 21.92
CA GLY A 138 -2.83 8.54 21.97
C GLY A 138 -1.64 7.83 21.32
N GLY A 139 -0.46 8.49 21.25
CA GLY A 139 0.76 7.91 20.68
C GLY A 139 0.69 7.78 19.17
N ARG A 140 -0.08 8.63 18.51
CA ARG A 140 -0.14 8.73 17.05
C ARG A 140 0.90 9.71 16.53
N HIS A 141 1.41 9.46 15.34
CA HIS A 141 2.39 10.31 14.68
C HIS A 141 1.95 10.63 13.25
N THR A 142 2.34 11.81 12.79
CA THR A 142 2.26 12.23 11.38
C THR A 142 3.64 12.62 10.89
N PHE A 143 3.85 12.49 9.58
CA PHE A 143 5.08 12.84 8.89
C PHE A 143 4.81 14.04 7.96
N PRO A 144 4.90 15.28 8.46
CA PRO A 144 4.45 16.47 7.72
C PRO A 144 5.23 16.70 6.43
N ASP A 145 6.51 16.32 6.40
CA ASP A 145 7.39 16.48 5.23
C ASP A 145 7.39 15.26 4.30
N ALA A 146 6.52 14.27 4.57
CA ALA A 146 6.41 13.11 3.72
C ALA A 146 6.08 13.48 2.28
N VAL A 147 6.72 12.78 1.35
CA VAL A 147 6.53 12.91 -0.10
C VAL A 147 5.91 11.61 -0.62
N LEU A 148 4.88 11.73 -1.46
CA LEU A 148 4.37 10.59 -2.23
C LEU A 148 5.37 10.31 -3.36
N ALA A 149 6.26 9.34 -3.15
CA ALA A 149 7.28 8.98 -4.13
C ALA A 149 6.68 8.33 -5.37
N GLY A 150 5.58 7.62 -5.19
CA GLY A 150 4.78 7.06 -6.28
C GLY A 150 3.60 6.25 -5.78
N HIS A 151 2.71 5.91 -6.71
CA HIS A 151 1.53 5.07 -6.47
C HIS A 151 1.17 4.27 -7.72
N VAL A 152 0.31 3.27 -7.58
CA VAL A 152 -0.19 2.46 -8.71
C VAL A 152 -1.71 2.61 -8.85
N THR A 153 -2.19 2.63 -10.08
CA THR A 153 -3.63 2.64 -10.38
C THR A 153 -4.13 1.30 -10.88
N ASP A 154 -3.23 0.40 -11.23
CA ASP A 154 -3.53 -0.96 -11.70
C ASP A 154 -2.47 -1.92 -11.12
N LEU A 155 -2.91 -3.02 -10.49
CA LEU A 155 -2.03 -4.05 -9.96
C LEU A 155 -1.85 -5.25 -10.90
N ALA A 156 -2.77 -5.47 -11.81
CA ALA A 156 -2.67 -6.60 -12.75
C ALA A 156 -1.57 -6.33 -13.80
N THR A 157 -1.57 -5.09 -14.34
CA THR A 157 -0.47 -4.57 -15.15
C THR A 157 0.00 -3.29 -14.48
N PRO A 158 0.99 -3.33 -13.55
CA PRO A 158 1.27 -2.20 -12.69
C PRO A 158 1.49 -0.90 -13.44
N THR A 159 0.48 -0.04 -13.39
CA THR A 159 0.58 1.32 -13.90
C THR A 159 1.09 2.18 -12.77
N LYS A 160 2.39 2.47 -12.82
CA LYS A 160 3.12 3.21 -11.80
C LYS A 160 3.15 4.69 -12.14
N HIS A 161 2.77 5.52 -11.17
CA HIS A 161 2.89 6.98 -11.23
C HIS A 161 3.98 7.37 -10.24
N VAL A 162 5.20 7.57 -10.74
CA VAL A 162 6.37 7.94 -9.94
C VAL A 162 6.52 9.45 -9.98
N THR A 163 6.41 10.11 -8.83
CA THR A 163 6.27 11.58 -8.73
C THR A 163 7.33 12.26 -7.88
N ALA A 164 8.18 11.49 -7.17
CA ALA A 164 9.20 12.07 -6.31
C ALA A 164 10.19 12.96 -7.08
N PRO A 165 10.61 14.09 -6.48
CA PRO A 165 11.60 14.99 -7.11
C PRO A 165 13.01 14.38 -7.14
N ARG A 166 13.38 13.59 -6.09
CA ARG A 166 14.69 12.96 -6.00
C ARG A 166 14.73 11.66 -6.82
N GLU A 167 15.84 11.42 -7.51
CA GLU A 167 16.04 10.23 -8.32
C GLU A 167 16.02 8.95 -7.46
N THR A 168 16.73 8.97 -6.34
CA THR A 168 16.77 7.84 -5.39
C THR A 168 15.38 7.45 -4.89
N ASP A 169 14.51 8.41 -4.63
CA ASP A 169 13.14 8.15 -4.18
C ASP A 169 12.30 7.55 -5.32
N ARG A 170 12.53 7.99 -6.56
CA ARG A 170 11.89 7.40 -7.75
C ARG A 170 12.31 5.95 -7.96
N ASP A 171 13.60 5.66 -7.82
CA ASP A 171 14.14 4.31 -7.95
C ASP A 171 13.56 3.36 -6.91
N ILE A 172 13.46 3.81 -5.65
CA ILE A 172 12.83 3.06 -4.55
C ILE A 172 11.34 2.84 -4.85
N ALA A 173 10.62 3.87 -5.30
CA ALA A 173 9.21 3.72 -5.65
C ALA A 173 9.03 2.73 -6.80
N ASP A 174 9.81 2.83 -7.86
CA ASP A 174 9.73 1.90 -8.99
C ASP A 174 10.07 0.46 -8.59
N LEU A 175 11.03 0.29 -7.69
CA LEU A 175 11.42 -1.02 -7.16
C LEU A 175 10.28 -1.72 -6.41
N LEU A 176 9.52 -0.97 -5.60
CA LEU A 176 8.55 -1.54 -4.66
C LEU A 176 7.11 -1.59 -5.20
N LEU A 177 6.72 -0.61 -6.03
CA LEU A 177 5.33 -0.46 -6.48
C LEU A 177 4.83 -1.68 -7.26
N GLY A 178 3.65 -2.16 -6.88
CA GLY A 178 2.98 -3.32 -7.47
C GLY A 178 3.51 -4.68 -7.01
N ALA A 179 4.57 -4.71 -6.19
CA ALA A 179 5.11 -5.95 -5.63
C ALA A 179 4.27 -6.43 -4.43
N ARG A 180 4.42 -7.70 -4.07
CA ARG A 180 3.83 -8.27 -2.85
C ARG A 180 4.74 -7.98 -1.66
N LEU A 181 4.18 -7.47 -0.58
CA LEU A 181 4.87 -7.24 0.69
C LEU A 181 3.95 -7.68 1.83
N PRO A 182 3.81 -8.99 2.06
CA PRO A 182 3.01 -9.50 3.16
C PRO A 182 3.65 -9.06 4.49
N SER A 183 2.82 -8.58 5.40
CA SER A 183 3.26 -8.15 6.72
C SER A 183 2.15 -8.39 7.74
N GLN A 184 2.52 -8.63 8.98
CA GLN A 184 1.59 -8.90 10.08
C GLN A 184 1.83 -7.90 11.21
N SER A 185 0.75 -7.35 11.74
CA SER A 185 0.76 -6.45 12.89
C SER A 185 -0.65 -6.34 13.46
N SER A 186 -0.77 -6.03 14.74
CA SER A 186 -2.02 -5.60 15.36
C SER A 186 -2.37 -4.14 15.02
N GLY A 187 -1.40 -3.34 14.58
CA GLY A 187 -1.55 -1.93 14.22
C GLY A 187 -1.54 -1.67 12.71
N ALA A 188 -1.64 -0.39 12.34
CA ALA A 188 -1.58 0.05 10.96
C ALA A 188 -0.18 -0.13 10.35
N ILE A 189 0.89 0.06 11.15
CA ILE A 189 2.27 -0.13 10.71
C ILE A 189 2.80 -1.47 11.24
N ALA A 190 3.29 -2.29 10.33
CA ALA A 190 4.05 -3.49 10.60
C ALA A 190 5.54 -3.21 10.37
N TYR A 191 6.41 -3.98 11.01
CA TYR A 191 7.86 -3.88 10.80
C TYR A 191 8.35 -5.21 10.22
N VAL A 192 9.10 -5.13 9.14
CA VAL A 192 9.69 -6.30 8.47
C VAL A 192 11.20 -6.15 8.40
N SER A 193 11.93 -7.24 8.63
CA SER A 193 13.38 -7.26 8.41
C SER A 193 13.64 -7.25 6.91
N THR A 194 14.60 -6.44 6.48
CA THR A 194 15.07 -6.40 5.09
C THR A 194 16.13 -7.45 4.82
N HIS A 195 16.86 -7.87 5.83
CA HIS A 195 17.75 -9.03 5.73
C HIS A 195 16.92 -10.30 5.85
N GLY A 196 17.01 -11.18 4.86
CA GLY A 196 16.28 -12.44 4.86
C GLY A 196 16.53 -13.16 6.19
N SER A 197 15.43 -13.48 6.89
CA SER A 197 15.49 -14.44 7.98
C SER A 197 16.00 -15.74 7.36
N THR A 198 17.27 -16.04 7.53
CA THR A 198 17.76 -17.40 7.32
C THR A 198 16.97 -18.28 8.26
N ALA A 199 15.86 -18.82 7.73
CA ALA A 199 15.14 -19.85 8.44
C ALA A 199 16.10 -21.01 8.67
N ASN A 200 16.40 -21.23 9.93
CA ASN A 200 17.12 -22.39 10.41
C ASN A 200 16.10 -23.52 10.59
#